data_3539b6b56256bff363579f32040c4203
#
_entry.id   3539b6b56256bff363579f32040c4203
#
_cell.length_a   1.000
_cell.length_b   1.000
_cell.length_c   1.000
_cell.angle_alpha   90.00
_cell.angle_beta   90.00
_cell.angle_gamma   90.00
#
_symmetry.space_group_name_H-M   'P 1'
#
loop_
_entity.id
_entity.type
_entity.pdbx_description
1 polymer ?
#
loop_
_entity_poly.entity_id
_entity_poly.type
_entity_poly.pdbx_seq_one_letter_code
_entity_poly.pdbx_strand_id
1 'polypeptide(L)'
;MVICFLTSMFARRKMMKKALLFVLCLALALLMAPAASMARIQFVTIGTGGVTGVYYPTGGAISRMVNKKAKTYNMKATVESTGGSVFNINAVLNGDLEFGIAQSDRQFQAVKGLKEWEGKPQSKLRAVFSIHPESVTLIASDESGIYSLADMKGKRIGIGNPGSGQLGNSRDALALVGLDEKKDIKAEYIKAVEAASALQDERVDAFFYTVGHPNGSLKEATAGRIKVHIVEIPDVTSLVAKYPYYAKAFIPMKFYPNATNKTEQAATFGVKATLVTSSDISDDIVYAITKEVFDNIEAFKKLHPAYSVLTKKNMLEGLSAPLHPGAVKYYKEAGLM
;
A
#
# COMPACT_ATOMS: atom_id res chain seq x y z
N MET A 1 26.99 -85.85 -25.66
CA MET A 1 25.70 -85.19 -25.35
C MET A 1 25.75 -84.25 -24.12
N VAL A 2 26.70 -84.42 -23.22
CA VAL A 2 26.83 -83.62 -21.95
C VAL A 2 27.44 -82.20 -22.17
N ILE A 3 28.36 -82.06 -23.15
CA ILE A 3 29.05 -80.78 -23.39
C ILE A 3 28.12 -79.66 -23.96
N CYS A 4 27.09 -80.05 -24.75
CA CYS A 4 26.16 -79.12 -25.38
C CYS A 4 25.17 -78.48 -24.36
N PHE A 5 24.88 -79.20 -23.26
CA PHE A 5 23.96 -78.77 -22.21
C PHE A 5 24.62 -77.70 -21.28
N LEU A 6 25.91 -77.88 -21.01
CA LEU A 6 26.67 -76.91 -20.15
C LEU A 6 26.89 -75.61 -20.83
N THR A 7 27.12 -75.55 -22.13
CA THR A 7 27.31 -74.28 -22.88
C THR A 7 26.01 -73.45 -22.95
N SER A 8 24.85 -74.15 -23.09
CA SER A 8 23.52 -73.47 -23.10
C SER A 8 23.15 -72.88 -21.74
N MET A 9 23.50 -73.55 -20.64
CA MET A 9 23.26 -73.03 -19.29
C MET A 9 24.14 -71.78 -18.97
N PHE A 10 25.40 -71.81 -19.41
CA PHE A 10 26.28 -70.65 -19.23
C PHE A 10 25.85 -69.47 -20.08
N ALA A 11 25.38 -69.62 -21.29
CA ALA A 11 24.86 -68.62 -22.17
C ALA A 11 23.57 -67.98 -21.59
N ARG A 12 22.62 -68.77 -21.07
CA ARG A 12 21.41 -68.28 -20.39
C ARG A 12 21.72 -67.49 -19.12
N ARG A 13 22.68 -67.96 -18.31
CA ARG A 13 23.09 -67.23 -17.08
C ARG A 13 23.76 -65.91 -17.39
N LYS A 14 24.50 -65.80 -18.48
CA LYS A 14 25.14 -64.57 -18.96
C LYS A 14 24.10 -63.54 -19.50
N MET A 15 23.08 -64.07 -20.22
CA MET A 15 21.94 -63.25 -20.69
C MET A 15 21.09 -62.73 -19.53
N MET A 16 20.78 -63.59 -18.55
CA MET A 16 20.00 -63.15 -17.36
C MET A 16 20.73 -62.10 -16.56
N LYS A 17 22.07 -62.19 -16.38
CA LYS A 17 22.85 -61.15 -15.68
C LYS A 17 22.84 -59.84 -16.45
N LYS A 18 22.93 -59.84 -17.79
CA LYS A 18 22.83 -58.64 -18.63
C LYS A 18 21.45 -58.03 -18.58
N ALA A 19 20.39 -58.81 -18.60
CA ALA A 19 19.01 -58.35 -18.46
C ALA A 19 18.76 -57.75 -17.07
N LEU A 20 19.27 -58.37 -16.00
CA LEU A 20 19.15 -57.84 -14.64
C LEU A 20 19.91 -56.50 -14.48
N LEU A 21 21.11 -56.39 -15.07
CA LEU A 21 21.89 -55.14 -15.06
C LEU A 21 21.18 -54.04 -15.83
N PHE A 22 20.55 -54.37 -16.97
CA PHE A 22 19.80 -53.40 -17.76
C PHE A 22 18.55 -52.89 -17.03
N VAL A 23 17.80 -53.79 -16.35
CA VAL A 23 16.64 -53.43 -15.51
C VAL A 23 17.07 -52.58 -14.33
N LEU A 24 18.23 -52.90 -13.71
CA LEU A 24 18.78 -52.10 -12.61
C LEU A 24 19.20 -50.72 -13.05
N CYS A 25 19.85 -50.57 -14.22
CA CYS A 25 20.20 -49.30 -14.82
C CYS A 25 18.98 -48.46 -15.20
N LEU A 26 17.93 -49.09 -15.72
CA LEU A 26 16.65 -48.43 -16.06
C LEU A 26 15.92 -47.94 -14.81
N ALA A 27 15.92 -48.75 -13.74
CA ALA A 27 15.36 -48.34 -12.45
C ALA A 27 16.14 -47.18 -11.81
N LEU A 28 17.49 -47.19 -11.90
CA LEU A 28 18.32 -46.08 -11.44
C LEU A 28 18.11 -44.81 -12.26
N ALA A 29 17.94 -44.91 -13.57
CA ALA A 29 17.62 -43.76 -14.45
C ALA A 29 16.25 -43.16 -14.15
N LEU A 30 15.25 -43.98 -13.81
CA LEU A 30 13.93 -43.52 -13.37
C LEU A 30 13.96 -42.83 -11.99
N LEU A 31 14.86 -43.22 -11.09
CA LEU A 31 15.08 -42.57 -9.79
C LEU A 31 15.86 -41.25 -9.91
N MET A 32 16.60 -41.04 -10.99
CA MET A 32 17.31 -39.80 -11.30
C MET A 32 16.49 -38.83 -12.16
N ALA A 33 15.27 -39.20 -12.57
CA ALA A 33 14.39 -38.22 -13.23
C ALA A 33 14.19 -37.04 -12.28
N PRO A 34 14.55 -35.78 -12.68
CA PRO A 34 14.31 -34.63 -11.82
C PRO A 34 12.83 -34.63 -11.50
N ALA A 35 12.48 -34.74 -10.22
CA ALA A 35 11.12 -34.50 -9.77
C ALA A 35 10.77 -33.13 -10.31
N ALA A 36 9.84 -33.05 -11.27
CA ALA A 36 9.31 -31.78 -11.73
C ALA A 36 8.79 -31.07 -10.47
N SER A 37 9.59 -30.17 -9.94
CA SER A 37 9.19 -29.34 -8.81
C SER A 37 7.95 -28.61 -9.27
N MET A 38 6.78 -29.07 -8.87
CA MET A 38 5.56 -28.28 -9.03
C MET A 38 5.80 -26.99 -8.24
N ALA A 39 6.12 -25.93 -8.95
CA ALA A 39 6.38 -24.63 -8.35
C ALA A 39 5.17 -24.29 -7.46
N ARG A 40 5.41 -24.22 -6.16
CA ARG A 40 4.37 -23.91 -5.17
C ARG A 40 3.87 -22.51 -5.44
N ILE A 41 2.54 -22.33 -5.54
CA ILE A 41 1.92 -21.02 -5.69
C ILE A 41 2.41 -20.11 -4.55
N GLN A 42 2.98 -18.96 -4.92
CA GLN A 42 3.42 -17.95 -3.96
C GLN A 42 2.21 -17.09 -3.56
N PHE A 43 1.98 -16.98 -2.27
CA PHE A 43 0.97 -16.07 -1.72
C PHE A 43 1.61 -14.72 -1.44
N VAL A 44 0.92 -13.66 -1.83
CA VAL A 44 1.38 -12.27 -1.71
C VAL A 44 0.27 -11.48 -1.02
N THR A 45 0.58 -10.88 0.11
CA THR A 45 -0.35 -10.05 0.87
C THR A 45 -0.01 -8.57 0.70
N ILE A 46 -1.01 -7.76 0.39
CA ILE A 46 -0.89 -6.30 0.25
C ILE A 46 -1.56 -5.66 1.45
N GLY A 47 -0.76 -5.10 2.36
CA GLY A 47 -1.24 -4.30 3.47
C GLY A 47 -1.81 -2.97 2.98
N THR A 48 -2.97 -2.60 3.50
CA THR A 48 -3.71 -1.42 3.05
C THR A 48 -3.98 -0.45 4.19
N GLY A 49 -5.22 -0.22 4.55
CA GLY A 49 -5.68 0.65 5.63
C GLY A 49 -7.13 0.32 5.96
N GLY A 50 -7.83 1.25 6.59
CA GLY A 50 -9.26 1.09 6.87
C GLY A 50 -10.08 0.93 5.58
N VAL A 51 -11.13 0.11 5.63
CA VAL A 51 -11.97 -0.25 4.46
C VAL A 51 -12.73 0.93 3.84
N THR A 52 -12.91 2.02 4.58
CA THR A 52 -13.55 3.25 4.11
C THR A 52 -12.62 4.19 3.35
N GLY A 53 -11.30 3.94 3.41
CA GLY A 53 -10.26 4.69 2.70
C GLY A 53 -10.01 4.16 1.29
N VAL A 54 -9.07 4.79 0.58
CA VAL A 54 -8.75 4.44 -0.82
C VAL A 54 -7.70 3.32 -0.91
N TYR A 55 -6.91 3.06 0.13
CA TYR A 55 -5.91 1.97 0.12
C TYR A 55 -6.53 0.59 -0.07
N TYR A 56 -7.63 0.30 0.63
CA TYR A 56 -8.28 -1.01 0.55
C TYR A 56 -8.79 -1.35 -0.86
N PRO A 57 -9.58 -0.50 -1.54
CA PRO A 57 -9.94 -0.74 -2.93
C PRO A 57 -8.73 -0.75 -3.88
N THR A 58 -7.64 -0.01 -3.57
CA THR A 58 -6.40 -0.02 -4.35
C THR A 58 -5.72 -1.40 -4.31
N GLY A 59 -5.48 -1.93 -3.11
CA GLY A 59 -4.93 -3.28 -2.94
C GLY A 59 -5.81 -4.33 -3.61
N GLY A 60 -7.14 -4.21 -3.48
CA GLY A 60 -8.11 -5.07 -4.15
C GLY A 60 -8.04 -5.00 -5.67
N ALA A 61 -7.81 -3.82 -6.24
CA ALA A 61 -7.61 -3.64 -7.68
C ALA A 61 -6.35 -4.34 -8.17
N ILE A 62 -5.22 -4.11 -7.49
CA ILE A 62 -3.92 -4.74 -7.80
C ILE A 62 -4.06 -6.27 -7.71
N SER A 63 -4.60 -6.79 -6.61
CA SER A 63 -4.81 -8.22 -6.40
C SER A 63 -5.65 -8.85 -7.50
N ARG A 64 -6.76 -8.21 -7.90
CA ARG A 64 -7.62 -8.72 -8.99
C ARG A 64 -6.89 -8.76 -10.33
N MET A 65 -6.07 -7.76 -10.66
CA MET A 65 -5.30 -7.72 -11.91
C MET A 65 -4.29 -8.87 -11.97
N VAL A 66 -3.50 -9.03 -10.92
CA VAL A 66 -2.50 -10.10 -10.81
C VAL A 66 -3.15 -11.47 -10.82
N ASN A 67 -4.24 -11.67 -10.07
CA ASN A 67 -4.92 -12.96 -9.94
C ASN A 67 -5.56 -13.46 -11.24
N LYS A 68 -5.89 -12.56 -12.19
CA LYS A 68 -6.31 -12.98 -13.54
C LYS A 68 -5.24 -13.80 -14.27
N LYS A 69 -3.97 -13.60 -13.90
CA LYS A 69 -2.81 -14.31 -14.45
C LYS A 69 -2.07 -15.16 -13.40
N ALA A 70 -2.78 -15.61 -12.37
CA ALA A 70 -2.20 -16.35 -11.24
C ALA A 70 -1.38 -17.58 -11.69
N LYS A 71 -1.83 -18.31 -12.71
CA LYS A 71 -1.10 -19.46 -13.28
C LYS A 71 0.18 -19.04 -14.01
N THR A 72 0.16 -17.90 -14.72
CA THR A 72 1.32 -17.39 -15.47
C THR A 72 2.42 -16.95 -14.53
N TYR A 73 2.07 -16.27 -13.43
CA TYR A 73 3.02 -15.78 -12.44
C TYR A 73 3.27 -16.78 -11.30
N ASN A 74 2.56 -17.91 -11.27
CA ASN A 74 2.56 -18.84 -10.14
C ASN A 74 2.38 -18.11 -8.79
N MET A 75 1.50 -17.10 -8.76
CA MET A 75 1.30 -16.19 -7.64
C MET A 75 -0.18 -15.92 -7.42
N LYS A 76 -0.57 -15.77 -6.15
CA LYS A 76 -1.91 -15.33 -5.74
C LYS A 76 -1.80 -14.18 -4.75
N ALA A 77 -2.38 -13.04 -5.10
CA ALA A 77 -2.38 -11.86 -4.27
C ALA A 77 -3.67 -11.73 -3.44
N THR A 78 -3.53 -11.29 -2.20
CA THR A 78 -4.62 -10.98 -1.26
C THR A 78 -4.43 -9.59 -0.67
N VAL A 79 -5.47 -9.06 -0.02
CA VAL A 79 -5.41 -7.76 0.66
C VAL A 79 -5.70 -7.91 2.12
N GLU A 80 -5.02 -7.10 2.92
CA GLU A 80 -5.25 -6.99 4.36
C GLU A 80 -5.59 -5.55 4.74
N SER A 81 -6.63 -5.38 5.57
CA SER A 81 -6.95 -4.11 6.22
C SER A 81 -6.08 -3.94 7.44
N THR A 82 -5.31 -2.85 7.50
CA THR A 82 -4.27 -2.64 8.51
C THR A 82 -4.42 -1.32 9.25
N GLY A 83 -3.45 -1.02 10.12
CA GLY A 83 -3.33 0.28 10.80
C GLY A 83 -2.89 1.45 9.93
N GLY A 84 -2.49 1.21 8.67
CA GLY A 84 -2.06 2.24 7.71
C GLY A 84 -0.55 2.29 7.50
N SER A 85 -0.03 3.42 7.05
CA SER A 85 1.30 3.56 6.42
C SER A 85 2.48 3.10 7.27
N VAL A 86 2.53 3.50 8.55
CA VAL A 86 3.64 3.11 9.46
C VAL A 86 3.58 1.62 9.76
N PHE A 87 2.37 1.10 10.02
CA PHE A 87 2.17 -0.33 10.22
C PHE A 87 2.65 -1.12 8.99
N ASN A 88 2.22 -0.71 7.78
CA ASN A 88 2.55 -1.41 6.55
C ASN A 88 4.05 -1.43 6.27
N ILE A 89 4.73 -0.29 6.45
CA ILE A 89 6.19 -0.22 6.29
C ILE A 89 6.89 -1.19 7.24
N ASN A 90 6.51 -1.18 8.51
CA ASN A 90 7.12 -2.07 9.50
C ASN A 90 6.83 -3.55 9.20
N ALA A 91 5.59 -3.89 8.87
CA ALA A 91 5.20 -5.26 8.52
C ALA A 91 5.92 -5.79 7.26
N VAL A 92 6.12 -4.94 6.24
CA VAL A 92 6.91 -5.26 5.05
C VAL A 92 8.37 -5.50 5.41
N LEU A 93 8.96 -4.69 6.27
CA LEU A 93 10.34 -4.82 6.70
C LEU A 93 10.60 -6.04 7.59
N ASN A 94 9.58 -6.46 8.35
CA ASN A 94 9.61 -7.66 9.18
C ASN A 94 9.32 -8.94 8.41
N GLY A 95 8.79 -8.84 7.16
CA GLY A 95 8.39 -9.99 6.36
C GLY A 95 6.98 -10.52 6.68
N ASP A 96 6.17 -9.75 7.41
CA ASP A 96 4.76 -10.08 7.72
C ASP A 96 3.84 -9.78 6.53
N LEU A 97 4.24 -8.85 5.65
CA LEU A 97 3.58 -8.48 4.41
C LEU A 97 4.60 -8.44 3.27
N GLU A 98 4.22 -8.85 2.07
CA GLU A 98 5.07 -8.71 0.88
C GLU A 98 5.03 -7.29 0.32
N PHE A 99 3.87 -6.63 0.41
CA PHE A 99 3.67 -5.25 -0.05
C PHE A 99 2.86 -4.46 0.96
N GLY A 100 3.05 -3.14 0.95
CA GLY A 100 2.25 -2.21 1.72
C GLY A 100 1.90 -0.97 0.92
N ILE A 101 0.71 -0.42 1.12
CA ILE A 101 0.40 0.93 0.62
C ILE A 101 0.74 1.91 1.75
N ALA A 102 1.58 2.89 1.44
CA ALA A 102 2.07 3.86 2.41
C ALA A 102 2.17 5.26 1.80
N GLN A 103 2.01 6.26 2.63
CA GLN A 103 2.21 7.66 2.27
C GLN A 103 3.67 7.94 1.90
N SER A 104 3.90 8.82 0.94
CA SER A 104 5.24 9.21 0.47
C SER A 104 6.09 9.89 1.56
N ASP A 105 5.48 10.61 2.48
CA ASP A 105 6.15 11.20 3.64
C ASP A 105 6.65 10.13 4.62
N ARG A 106 5.85 9.09 4.90
CA ARG A 106 6.25 7.97 5.75
C ARG A 106 7.37 7.15 5.08
N GLN A 107 7.29 6.96 3.77
CA GLN A 107 8.35 6.34 2.97
C GLN A 107 9.68 7.13 3.11
N PHE A 108 9.61 8.48 2.95
CA PHE A 108 10.77 9.36 3.13
C PHE A 108 11.36 9.24 4.54
N GLN A 109 10.53 9.32 5.56
CA GLN A 109 10.97 9.29 6.96
C GLN A 109 11.58 7.95 7.31
N ALA A 110 11.02 6.84 6.81
CA ALA A 110 11.56 5.51 7.03
C ALA A 110 12.98 5.36 6.45
N VAL A 111 13.20 5.74 5.19
CA VAL A 111 14.53 5.61 4.57
C VAL A 111 15.56 6.58 5.12
N LYS A 112 15.12 7.71 5.68
CA LYS A 112 15.99 8.71 6.32
C LYS A 112 16.21 8.49 7.82
N GLY A 113 15.49 7.55 8.44
CA GLY A 113 15.57 7.31 9.88
C GLY A 113 15.05 8.50 10.68
N LEU A 114 13.87 9.01 10.34
CA LEU A 114 13.23 10.16 10.97
C LEU A 114 11.91 9.76 11.62
N LYS A 115 11.44 10.56 12.57
CA LYS A 115 10.13 10.39 13.28
C LYS A 115 10.02 9.00 13.92
N GLU A 116 9.11 8.14 13.48
CA GLU A 116 8.90 6.79 14.01
C GLU A 116 10.13 5.88 13.86
N TRP A 117 11.04 6.22 12.96
CA TRP A 117 12.30 5.50 12.72
C TRP A 117 13.55 6.31 13.11
N GLU A 118 13.42 7.22 14.08
CA GLU A 118 14.50 8.10 14.53
C GLU A 118 15.80 7.32 14.78
N GLY A 119 16.88 7.75 14.10
CA GLY A 119 18.20 7.12 14.19
C GLY A 119 18.33 5.72 13.57
N LYS A 120 17.25 5.20 12.92
CA LYS A 120 17.21 3.85 12.35
C LYS A 120 16.72 3.88 10.89
N PRO A 121 17.54 4.30 9.92
CA PRO A 121 17.17 4.31 8.50
C PRO A 121 16.83 2.90 8.01
N GLN A 122 15.71 2.78 7.29
CA GLN A 122 15.19 1.50 6.82
C GLN A 122 15.76 1.16 5.43
N SER A 123 16.98 0.62 5.39
CA SER A 123 17.75 0.37 4.16
C SER A 123 17.15 -0.71 3.24
N LYS A 124 16.31 -1.61 3.76
CA LYS A 124 15.63 -2.66 2.99
C LYS A 124 14.34 -2.17 2.31
N LEU A 125 13.81 -1.01 2.69
CA LEU A 125 12.58 -0.50 2.09
C LEU A 125 12.79 -0.18 0.61
N ARG A 126 11.87 -0.60 -0.24
CA ARG A 126 11.86 -0.34 -1.68
C ARG A 126 10.54 0.27 -2.10
N ALA A 127 10.62 1.25 -3.00
CA ALA A 127 9.46 1.77 -3.69
C ALA A 127 9.15 0.92 -4.94
N VAL A 128 7.86 0.75 -5.23
CA VAL A 128 7.42 0.14 -6.48
C VAL A 128 6.89 1.23 -7.40
N PHE A 129 5.79 1.89 -7.05
CA PHE A 129 5.23 3.05 -7.77
C PHE A 129 4.40 3.93 -6.84
N SER A 130 4.18 5.19 -7.25
CA SER A 130 3.19 6.04 -6.60
C SER A 130 1.80 5.83 -7.20
N ILE A 131 0.78 6.12 -6.39
CA ILE A 131 -0.59 5.86 -6.77
C ILE A 131 -1.34 7.21 -6.82
N HIS A 132 -2.31 7.45 -5.99
CA HIS A 132 -3.13 8.65 -6.01
C HIS A 132 -2.61 9.73 -5.05
N PRO A 133 -2.95 11.01 -5.29
CA PRO A 133 -2.75 12.05 -4.30
C PRO A 133 -3.66 11.84 -3.09
N GLU A 134 -3.19 12.24 -1.93
CA GLU A 134 -3.91 12.20 -0.65
C GLU A 134 -3.88 13.58 -0.02
N SER A 135 -5.06 14.11 0.29
CA SER A 135 -5.20 15.40 0.96
C SER A 135 -5.32 15.22 2.46
N VAL A 136 -4.60 16.03 3.23
CA VAL A 136 -4.81 16.13 4.68
C VAL A 136 -6.13 16.87 4.91
N THR A 137 -7.15 16.13 5.25
CA THR A 137 -8.51 16.63 5.42
C THR A 137 -8.82 16.80 6.89
N LEU A 138 -9.25 17.99 7.30
CA LEU A 138 -9.87 18.23 8.59
C LEU A 138 -11.36 18.47 8.35
N ILE A 139 -12.21 17.65 8.94
CA ILE A 139 -13.67 17.82 8.89
C ILE A 139 -14.19 18.10 10.30
N ALA A 140 -15.02 19.10 10.44
CA ALA A 140 -15.55 19.57 11.72
C ALA A 140 -17.07 19.68 11.70
N SER A 141 -17.72 19.50 12.85
CA SER A 141 -19.13 19.87 13.00
C SER A 141 -19.28 21.39 12.96
N ASP A 142 -20.36 21.89 12.35
CA ASP A 142 -20.62 23.33 12.31
C ASP A 142 -20.77 23.93 13.71
N GLU A 143 -21.33 23.16 14.65
CA GLU A 143 -21.55 23.55 16.04
C GLU A 143 -20.24 23.63 16.86
N SER A 144 -19.16 22.97 16.40
CA SER A 144 -17.87 23.01 17.09
C SER A 144 -17.20 24.37 17.07
N GLY A 145 -17.55 25.24 16.10
CA GLY A 145 -16.89 26.52 15.88
C GLY A 145 -15.45 26.43 15.36
N ILE A 146 -15.08 25.26 14.79
CA ILE A 146 -13.73 25.06 14.23
C ILE A 146 -13.76 25.42 12.75
N TYR A 147 -13.33 26.60 12.38
CA TYR A 147 -13.22 27.10 10.99
C TYR A 147 -11.76 27.28 10.53
N SER A 148 -10.82 27.15 11.46
CA SER A 148 -9.37 27.18 11.20
C SER A 148 -8.64 26.17 12.10
N LEU A 149 -7.36 25.90 11.81
CA LEU A 149 -6.53 25.04 12.67
C LEU A 149 -6.40 25.61 14.10
N ALA A 150 -6.37 26.94 14.27
CA ALA A 150 -6.22 27.59 15.57
C ALA A 150 -7.44 27.36 16.48
N ASP A 151 -8.64 27.19 15.91
CA ASP A 151 -9.89 26.99 16.65
C ASP A 151 -9.97 25.60 17.31
N MET A 152 -9.03 24.70 16.99
CA MET A 152 -8.95 23.38 17.61
C MET A 152 -8.54 23.41 19.09
N LYS A 153 -8.02 24.53 19.59
CA LYS A 153 -7.58 24.67 21.00
C LYS A 153 -8.72 24.32 21.96
N GLY A 154 -8.46 23.36 22.86
CA GLY A 154 -9.42 22.86 23.86
C GLY A 154 -10.47 21.89 23.32
N LYS A 155 -10.52 21.64 22.02
CA LYS A 155 -11.52 20.78 21.35
C LYS A 155 -11.12 19.32 21.35
N ARG A 156 -12.09 18.43 21.14
CA ARG A 156 -11.91 16.97 20.99
C ARG A 156 -11.62 16.67 19.52
N ILE A 157 -10.40 16.29 19.21
CA ILE A 157 -9.95 16.12 17.83
C ILE A 157 -9.48 14.71 17.57
N GLY A 158 -10.13 14.01 16.63
CA GLY A 158 -9.65 12.75 16.08
C GLY A 158 -8.40 12.97 15.24
N ILE A 159 -7.22 12.57 15.73
CA ILE A 159 -5.94 12.82 15.06
C ILE A 159 -5.37 11.60 14.34
N GLY A 160 -6.06 10.44 14.41
CA GLY A 160 -5.64 9.20 13.79
C GLY A 160 -5.02 8.20 14.75
N ASN A 161 -5.10 6.92 14.41
CA ASN A 161 -4.61 5.83 15.25
C ASN A 161 -3.08 5.70 15.21
N PRO A 162 -2.46 5.15 16.25
CA PRO A 162 -1.05 4.73 16.21
C PRO A 162 -0.81 3.76 15.04
N GLY A 163 0.31 3.90 14.34
CA GLY A 163 0.62 3.12 13.14
C GLY A 163 0.06 3.69 11.84
N SER A 164 -0.80 4.72 11.88
CA SER A 164 -1.27 5.42 10.69
C SER A 164 -0.28 6.50 10.21
N GLY A 165 -0.31 6.81 8.93
CA GLY A 165 0.41 7.96 8.40
C GLY A 165 -0.26 9.28 8.76
N GLN A 166 -1.60 9.29 8.82
CA GLN A 166 -2.37 10.50 9.14
C GLN A 166 -2.05 11.09 10.52
N LEU A 167 -1.72 10.26 11.52
CA LEU A 167 -1.33 10.76 12.85
C LEU A 167 -0.16 11.74 12.78
N GLY A 168 0.83 11.46 11.95
CA GLY A 168 1.93 12.40 11.75
C GLY A 168 1.53 13.63 10.95
N ASN A 169 0.64 13.51 9.95
CA ASN A 169 0.16 14.68 9.21
C ASN A 169 -0.70 15.60 10.09
N SER A 170 -1.51 15.03 11.00
CA SER A 170 -2.27 15.80 11.98
C SER A 170 -1.35 16.58 12.92
N ARG A 171 -0.25 15.97 13.39
CA ARG A 171 0.78 16.63 14.19
C ARG A 171 1.46 17.77 13.43
N ASP A 172 1.79 17.55 12.15
CA ASP A 172 2.40 18.57 11.32
C ASP A 172 1.41 19.73 11.04
N ALA A 173 0.10 19.45 10.90
CA ALA A 173 -0.95 20.47 10.80
C ALA A 173 -1.12 21.27 12.10
N LEU A 174 -1.14 20.61 13.26
CA LEU A 174 -1.17 21.30 14.57
C LEU A 174 0.04 22.22 14.75
N ALA A 175 1.23 21.75 14.35
CA ALA A 175 2.46 22.51 14.45
C ALA A 175 2.46 23.80 13.61
N LEU A 176 1.69 23.87 12.50
CA LEU A 176 1.54 25.09 11.70
C LEU A 176 1.00 26.29 12.50
N VAL A 177 0.17 25.99 13.50
CA VAL A 177 -0.46 27.01 14.37
C VAL A 177 0.06 26.95 15.80
N GLY A 178 1.16 26.24 16.04
CA GLY A 178 1.81 26.15 17.34
C GLY A 178 1.05 25.36 18.39
N LEU A 179 0.10 24.49 17.99
CA LEU A 179 -0.64 23.61 18.90
C LEU A 179 0.10 22.30 19.15
N ASP A 180 0.09 21.84 20.41
CA ASP A 180 0.61 20.55 20.86
C ASP A 180 -0.56 19.60 21.16
N GLU A 181 -0.51 18.37 20.61
CA GLU A 181 -1.59 17.37 20.76
C GLU A 181 -1.88 16.99 22.21
N LYS A 182 -0.89 17.11 23.12
CA LYS A 182 -1.00 16.68 24.53
C LYS A 182 -1.44 17.81 25.46
N LYS A 183 -1.25 19.06 25.03
CA LYS A 183 -1.47 20.25 25.88
C LYS A 183 -2.65 21.09 25.46
N ASP A 184 -2.81 21.26 24.13
CA ASP A 184 -3.70 22.27 23.58
C ASP A 184 -5.03 21.72 23.07
N ILE A 185 -5.13 20.41 22.83
CA ILE A 185 -6.35 19.74 22.37
C ILE A 185 -6.66 18.51 23.22
N LYS A 186 -7.89 18.00 23.12
CA LYS A 186 -8.26 16.67 23.62
C LYS A 186 -8.11 15.69 22.46
N ALA A 187 -6.90 15.13 22.32
CA ALA A 187 -6.57 14.27 21.19
C ALA A 187 -7.19 12.88 21.32
N GLU A 188 -7.91 12.45 20.28
CA GLU A 188 -8.52 11.13 20.17
C GLU A 188 -7.78 10.32 19.09
N TYR A 189 -7.19 9.19 19.51
CA TYR A 189 -6.36 8.33 18.64
C TYR A 189 -7.20 7.25 17.96
N ILE A 190 -8.28 7.66 17.31
CA ILE A 190 -9.26 6.77 16.67
C ILE A 190 -8.92 6.50 15.21
N LYS A 191 -9.34 5.34 14.71
CA LYS A 191 -9.23 5.00 13.28
C LYS A 191 -10.19 5.83 12.45
N ALA A 192 -9.80 6.15 11.21
CA ALA A 192 -10.64 6.93 10.30
C ALA A 192 -11.99 6.26 10.00
N VAL A 193 -12.08 4.93 10.05
CA VAL A 193 -13.35 4.19 9.89
C VAL A 193 -14.33 4.46 11.03
N GLU A 194 -13.83 4.79 12.21
CA GLU A 194 -14.63 5.08 13.42
C GLU A 194 -14.89 6.60 13.59
N ALA A 195 -14.08 7.43 12.93
CA ALA A 195 -14.08 8.87 13.13
C ALA A 195 -15.37 9.54 12.64
N ALA A 196 -15.96 9.06 11.54
CA ALA A 196 -17.21 9.60 11.01
C ALA A 196 -18.38 9.41 12.00
N SER A 197 -18.53 8.21 12.53
CA SER A 197 -19.56 7.96 13.56
C SER A 197 -19.25 8.69 14.86
N ALA A 198 -17.97 8.78 15.28
CA ALA A 198 -17.58 9.54 16.47
C ALA A 198 -17.95 11.03 16.36
N LEU A 199 -17.83 11.63 15.16
CA LEU A 199 -18.26 13.01 14.89
C LEU A 199 -19.79 13.13 14.94
N GLN A 200 -20.51 12.21 14.30
CA GLN A 200 -21.98 12.20 14.27
C GLN A 200 -22.61 11.91 15.64
N ASP A 201 -21.90 11.21 16.52
CA ASP A 201 -22.27 10.94 17.93
C ASP A 201 -21.78 12.04 18.90
N GLU A 202 -21.19 13.12 18.37
CA GLU A 202 -20.65 14.23 19.16
C GLU A 202 -19.56 13.81 20.18
N ARG A 203 -18.87 12.68 19.92
CA ARG A 203 -17.74 12.22 20.73
C ARG A 203 -16.45 12.99 20.40
N VAL A 204 -16.33 13.46 19.15
CA VAL A 204 -15.31 14.38 18.70
C VAL A 204 -15.93 15.61 18.03
N ASP A 205 -15.25 16.74 18.07
CA ASP A 205 -15.68 18.00 17.47
C ASP A 205 -15.22 18.11 16.02
N ALA A 206 -14.08 17.47 15.70
CA ALA A 206 -13.51 17.37 14.37
C ALA A 206 -12.60 16.11 14.29
N PHE A 207 -12.27 15.71 13.07
CA PHE A 207 -11.24 14.70 12.87
C PHE A 207 -10.41 14.95 11.61
N PHE A 208 -9.15 14.52 11.67
CA PHE A 208 -8.27 14.46 10.51
C PHE A 208 -8.39 13.15 9.77
N TYR A 209 -8.26 13.21 8.44
CA TYR A 209 -8.06 12.05 7.59
C TYR A 209 -7.17 12.42 6.39
N THR A 210 -6.01 11.79 6.27
CA THR A 210 -5.17 11.90 5.08
C THR A 210 -5.55 10.79 4.11
N VAL A 211 -6.15 11.15 2.98
CA VAL A 211 -6.82 10.18 2.12
C VAL A 211 -7.06 10.72 0.71
N GLY A 212 -7.18 9.82 -0.26
CA GLY A 212 -7.69 10.15 -1.61
C GLY A 212 -9.20 10.43 -1.61
N HIS A 213 -9.66 11.22 -2.57
CA HIS A 213 -11.07 11.62 -2.69
C HIS A 213 -11.73 11.05 -3.96
N PRO A 214 -13.05 10.68 -3.86
CA PRO A 214 -13.87 10.57 -2.65
C PRO A 214 -13.49 9.36 -1.78
N ASN A 215 -13.93 9.36 -0.53
CA ASN A 215 -13.79 8.20 0.36
C ASN A 215 -15.03 7.98 1.24
N GLY A 216 -15.13 6.78 1.82
CA GLY A 216 -16.31 6.35 2.60
C GLY A 216 -16.50 7.16 3.88
N SER A 217 -15.43 7.39 4.67
CA SER A 217 -15.56 8.09 5.97
C SER A 217 -16.09 9.52 5.82
N LEU A 218 -15.59 10.29 4.83
CA LEU A 218 -16.10 11.65 4.62
C LEU A 218 -17.51 11.65 4.05
N LYS A 219 -17.86 10.69 3.18
CA LYS A 219 -19.25 10.54 2.72
C LYS A 219 -20.20 10.25 3.86
N GLU A 220 -19.80 9.35 4.76
CA GLU A 220 -20.58 9.03 5.97
C GLU A 220 -20.72 10.26 6.88
N ALA A 221 -19.61 10.92 7.20
CA ALA A 221 -19.63 12.13 8.03
C ALA A 221 -20.53 13.23 7.47
N THR A 222 -20.52 13.45 6.14
CA THR A 222 -21.33 14.49 5.50
C THR A 222 -22.79 14.08 5.26
N ALA A 223 -23.13 12.79 5.31
CA ALA A 223 -24.49 12.29 5.13
C ALA A 223 -25.28 12.15 6.44
N GLY A 224 -24.65 12.34 7.59
CA GLY A 224 -25.28 12.21 8.90
C GLY A 224 -26.20 13.38 9.29
N ARG A 225 -26.74 13.33 10.52
CA ARG A 225 -27.64 14.37 11.05
C ARG A 225 -26.94 15.66 11.43
N ILE A 226 -25.68 15.55 11.93
CA ILE A 226 -24.85 16.69 12.30
C ILE A 226 -24.35 17.37 11.03
N LYS A 227 -24.55 18.67 10.91
CA LYS A 227 -23.98 19.46 9.80
C LYS A 227 -22.46 19.63 9.99
N VAL A 228 -21.75 19.42 8.90
CA VAL A 228 -20.28 19.41 8.91
C VAL A 228 -19.72 20.16 7.71
N HIS A 229 -18.52 20.67 7.88
CA HIS A 229 -17.73 21.27 6.81
C HIS A 229 -16.27 20.78 6.84
N ILE A 230 -15.61 20.88 5.69
CA ILE A 230 -14.18 20.67 5.58
C ILE A 230 -13.48 21.98 5.93
N VAL A 231 -12.61 21.95 6.92
CA VAL A 231 -11.82 23.11 7.36
C VAL A 231 -10.66 23.32 6.39
N GLU A 232 -10.54 24.50 5.81
CA GLU A 232 -9.47 24.83 4.89
C GLU A 232 -8.15 25.04 5.63
N ILE A 233 -7.04 24.63 4.99
CA ILE A 233 -5.66 24.83 5.47
C ILE A 233 -4.88 25.55 4.36
N PRO A 234 -5.17 26.85 4.11
CA PRO A 234 -4.64 27.55 2.93
C PRO A 234 -3.17 27.93 3.05
N ASP A 235 -2.70 28.28 4.25
CA ASP A 235 -1.32 28.72 4.47
C ASP A 235 -0.39 27.55 4.82
N VAL A 236 0.04 26.86 3.79
CA VAL A 236 0.94 25.70 3.88
C VAL A 236 2.33 25.97 3.28
N THR A 237 2.63 27.22 2.95
CA THR A 237 3.86 27.60 2.24
C THR A 237 5.11 27.21 3.03
N SER A 238 5.13 27.49 4.34
CA SER A 238 6.25 27.14 5.23
C SER A 238 6.43 25.63 5.36
N LEU A 239 5.34 24.89 5.43
CA LEU A 239 5.34 23.42 5.53
C LEU A 239 5.90 22.77 4.27
N VAL A 240 5.43 23.20 3.10
CA VAL A 240 5.87 22.68 1.80
C VAL A 240 7.33 23.05 1.53
N ALA A 241 7.78 24.24 1.94
CA ALA A 241 9.18 24.62 1.84
C ALA A 241 10.10 23.79 2.75
N LYS A 242 9.61 23.41 3.94
CA LYS A 242 10.37 22.65 4.93
C LYS A 242 10.46 21.15 4.59
N TYR A 243 9.39 20.58 4.04
CA TYR A 243 9.28 19.15 3.85
C TYR A 243 9.03 18.80 2.38
N PRO A 244 10.00 18.14 1.71
CA PRO A 244 9.96 17.91 0.25
C PRO A 244 8.88 16.90 -0.20
N TYR A 245 8.25 16.21 0.72
CA TYR A 245 7.17 15.25 0.47
C TYR A 245 5.78 15.86 0.54
N TYR A 246 5.64 17.10 1.01
CA TYR A 246 4.36 17.81 1.00
C TYR A 246 4.19 18.67 -0.25
N ALA A 247 2.96 18.76 -0.71
CA ALA A 247 2.55 19.66 -1.78
C ALA A 247 1.24 20.37 -1.40
N LYS A 248 0.97 21.52 -2.01
CA LYS A 248 -0.36 22.15 -1.96
C LYS A 248 -1.36 21.17 -2.59
N ALA A 249 -2.52 21.02 -1.95
CA ALA A 249 -3.57 20.12 -2.38
C ALA A 249 -4.94 20.79 -2.25
N PHE A 250 -5.93 20.20 -2.93
CA PHE A 250 -7.31 20.68 -2.89
C PHE A 250 -8.25 19.48 -2.78
N ILE A 251 -9.32 19.68 -2.02
CA ILE A 251 -10.38 18.69 -1.84
C ILE A 251 -11.58 19.15 -2.68
N PRO A 252 -11.95 18.42 -3.76
CA PRO A 252 -13.10 18.80 -4.58
C PRO A 252 -14.41 18.60 -3.84
N MET A 253 -15.13 19.68 -3.54
CA MET A 253 -16.37 19.65 -2.76
C MET A 253 -17.53 18.96 -3.49
N LYS A 254 -17.47 18.82 -4.82
CA LYS A 254 -18.43 18.03 -5.60
C LYS A 254 -18.59 16.59 -5.13
N PHE A 255 -17.61 16.03 -4.42
CA PHE A 255 -17.67 14.69 -3.86
C PHE A 255 -18.46 14.61 -2.54
N TYR A 256 -18.71 15.78 -1.91
CA TYR A 256 -19.32 15.91 -0.60
C TYR A 256 -20.42 16.99 -0.61
N PRO A 257 -21.47 16.80 -1.42
CA PRO A 257 -22.49 17.85 -1.66
C PRO A 257 -23.30 18.21 -0.40
N ASN A 258 -23.27 17.38 0.63
CA ASN A 258 -23.95 17.64 1.90
C ASN A 258 -23.09 18.40 2.92
N ALA A 259 -21.78 18.60 2.65
CA ALA A 259 -20.96 19.48 3.45
C ALA A 259 -21.43 20.94 3.29
N THR A 260 -21.32 21.73 4.36
CA THR A 260 -21.85 23.12 4.37
C THR A 260 -20.91 24.14 3.71
N ASN A 261 -19.73 23.69 3.23
CA ASN A 261 -18.82 24.53 2.47
C ASN A 261 -19.49 25.20 1.28
N LYS A 262 -19.13 26.46 1.00
CA LYS A 262 -19.65 27.24 -0.15
C LYS A 262 -18.65 27.32 -1.32
N THR A 263 -17.44 26.80 -1.13
CA THR A 263 -16.35 26.77 -2.14
C THR A 263 -16.47 25.51 -3.01
N GLU A 264 -15.96 25.58 -4.25
CA GLU A 264 -15.87 24.40 -5.12
C GLU A 264 -14.75 23.44 -4.68
N GLN A 265 -13.75 23.98 -3.99
CA GLN A 265 -12.59 23.25 -3.49
C GLN A 265 -12.18 23.78 -2.12
N ALA A 266 -11.78 22.91 -1.23
CA ALA A 266 -11.16 23.29 0.04
C ALA A 266 -9.64 23.14 -0.07
N ALA A 267 -8.92 24.25 0.22
CA ALA A 267 -7.45 24.28 0.16
C ALA A 267 -6.82 23.52 1.33
N THR A 268 -5.74 22.78 1.08
CA THR A 268 -4.99 22.03 2.07
C THR A 268 -3.60 21.67 1.56
N PHE A 269 -2.91 20.76 2.23
CA PHE A 269 -1.69 20.12 1.76
C PHE A 269 -1.89 18.60 1.63
N GLY A 270 -0.94 17.95 0.99
CA GLY A 270 -1.08 16.52 0.75
C GLY A 270 0.22 15.82 0.44
N VAL A 271 0.09 14.51 0.31
CA VAL A 271 1.14 13.54 -0.02
C VAL A 271 0.67 12.66 -1.18
N LYS A 272 1.47 11.67 -1.58
CA LYS A 272 1.03 10.60 -2.48
C LYS A 272 0.93 9.27 -1.73
N ALA A 273 -0.06 8.46 -2.07
CA ALA A 273 -0.05 7.04 -1.77
C ALA A 273 1.02 6.36 -2.63
N THR A 274 1.77 5.42 -2.06
CA THR A 274 2.81 4.67 -2.77
C THR A 274 2.69 3.19 -2.44
N LEU A 275 3.02 2.32 -3.40
CA LEU A 275 3.22 0.90 -3.14
C LEU A 275 4.69 0.69 -2.76
N VAL A 276 4.91 0.07 -1.62
CA VAL A 276 6.25 -0.25 -1.09
C VAL A 276 6.38 -1.74 -0.85
N THR A 277 7.63 -2.21 -0.83
CA THR A 277 8.01 -3.59 -0.57
C THR A 277 9.40 -3.65 0.10
N SER A 278 9.88 -4.85 0.43
CA SER A 278 11.24 -5.09 0.91
C SER A 278 12.15 -5.50 -0.24
N SER A 279 13.46 -5.20 -0.11
CA SER A 279 14.49 -5.76 -0.98
C SER A 279 14.57 -7.29 -0.94
N ASP A 280 13.93 -7.92 0.03
CA ASP A 280 13.93 -9.38 0.22
C ASP A 280 12.87 -10.08 -0.66
N ILE A 281 11.95 -9.32 -1.28
CA ILE A 281 10.96 -9.85 -2.21
C ILE A 281 11.60 -10.09 -3.58
N SER A 282 11.23 -11.18 -4.25
CA SER A 282 11.84 -11.54 -5.53
C SER A 282 11.48 -10.56 -6.65
N ASP A 283 12.42 -10.34 -7.57
CA ASP A 283 12.25 -9.45 -8.73
C ASP A 283 11.04 -9.85 -9.58
N ASP A 284 10.78 -11.13 -9.75
CA ASP A 284 9.68 -11.63 -10.58
C ASP A 284 8.30 -11.29 -10.00
N ILE A 285 8.15 -11.32 -8.67
CA ILE A 285 6.91 -10.91 -7.99
C ILE A 285 6.66 -9.42 -8.20
N VAL A 286 7.69 -8.60 -7.94
CA VAL A 286 7.55 -7.14 -8.07
C VAL A 286 7.37 -6.72 -9.53
N TYR A 287 8.08 -7.38 -10.45
CA TYR A 287 7.90 -7.19 -11.89
C TYR A 287 6.47 -7.51 -12.32
N ALA A 288 5.90 -8.65 -11.90
CA ALA A 288 4.54 -9.06 -12.25
C ALA A 288 3.50 -8.05 -11.78
N ILE A 289 3.59 -7.59 -10.53
CA ILE A 289 2.67 -6.58 -9.98
C ILE A 289 2.80 -5.25 -10.73
N THR A 290 4.03 -4.79 -10.97
CA THR A 290 4.27 -3.55 -11.70
C THR A 290 3.70 -3.64 -13.12
N LYS A 291 4.01 -4.73 -13.83
CA LYS A 291 3.54 -4.98 -15.19
C LYS A 291 2.02 -4.98 -15.29
N GLU A 292 1.33 -5.71 -14.41
CA GLU A 292 -0.14 -5.81 -14.48
C GLU A 292 -0.83 -4.48 -14.23
N VAL A 293 -0.31 -3.65 -13.33
CA VAL A 293 -0.87 -2.32 -13.07
C VAL A 293 -0.59 -1.36 -14.24
N PHE A 294 0.64 -1.31 -14.74
CA PHE A 294 1.03 -0.35 -15.78
C PHE A 294 0.50 -0.71 -17.17
N ASP A 295 0.45 -2.00 -17.52
CA ASP A 295 -0.12 -2.43 -18.81
C ASP A 295 -1.64 -2.25 -18.85
N ASN A 296 -2.30 -2.25 -17.68
CA ASN A 296 -3.74 -2.09 -17.55
C ASN A 296 -4.12 -0.74 -16.89
N ILE A 297 -3.29 0.30 -17.02
CA ILE A 297 -3.48 1.58 -16.32
C ILE A 297 -4.86 2.21 -16.60
N GLU A 298 -5.36 2.13 -17.83
CA GLU A 298 -6.67 2.71 -18.17
C GLU A 298 -7.84 1.93 -17.50
N ALA A 299 -7.70 0.64 -17.33
CA ALA A 299 -8.64 -0.16 -16.53
C ALA A 299 -8.50 0.16 -15.03
N PHE A 300 -7.28 0.35 -14.54
CA PHE A 300 -7.01 0.73 -13.16
C PHE A 300 -7.64 2.09 -12.82
N LYS A 301 -7.48 3.09 -13.68
CA LYS A 301 -8.04 4.44 -13.50
C LYS A 301 -9.57 4.45 -13.34
N LYS A 302 -10.27 3.53 -13.99
CA LYS A 302 -11.74 3.42 -13.90
C LYS A 302 -12.25 2.84 -12.57
N LEU A 303 -11.38 2.27 -11.74
CA LEU A 303 -11.78 1.59 -10.51
C LEU A 303 -12.06 2.54 -9.35
N HIS A 304 -11.48 3.76 -9.37
CA HIS A 304 -11.75 4.77 -8.37
C HIS A 304 -11.48 6.18 -8.92
N PRO A 305 -12.33 7.20 -8.60
CA PRO A 305 -12.11 8.57 -9.08
C PRO A 305 -10.75 9.17 -8.72
N ALA A 306 -10.17 8.82 -7.56
CA ALA A 306 -8.84 9.27 -7.16
C ALA A 306 -7.73 8.86 -8.13
N TYR A 307 -7.93 7.83 -8.95
CA TYR A 307 -6.94 7.37 -9.93
C TYR A 307 -7.04 8.10 -11.29
N SER A 308 -8.04 8.93 -11.51
CA SER A 308 -8.28 9.62 -12.80
C SER A 308 -7.08 10.45 -13.27
N VAL A 309 -6.27 10.95 -12.34
CA VAL A 309 -5.08 11.78 -12.60
C VAL A 309 -3.81 10.99 -12.91
N LEU A 310 -3.86 9.65 -12.83
CA LEU A 310 -2.69 8.81 -13.03
C LEU A 310 -2.24 8.77 -14.49
N THR A 311 -0.93 8.84 -14.66
CA THR A 311 -0.22 8.54 -15.89
C THR A 311 0.97 7.65 -15.54
N LYS A 312 1.45 6.84 -16.50
CA LYS A 312 2.65 6.02 -16.25
C LYS A 312 3.83 6.86 -15.74
N LYS A 313 3.96 8.11 -16.22
CA LYS A 313 5.03 9.02 -15.82
C LYS A 313 4.89 9.48 -14.37
N ASN A 314 3.72 9.99 -13.96
CA ASN A 314 3.56 10.54 -12.61
C ASN A 314 3.49 9.46 -11.52
N MET A 315 3.31 8.18 -11.91
CA MET A 315 3.43 7.04 -10.99
C MET A 315 4.90 6.72 -10.63
N LEU A 316 5.89 7.35 -11.27
CA LEU A 316 7.30 7.27 -10.89
C LEU A 316 7.77 8.48 -10.06
N GLU A 317 6.89 9.42 -9.78
CA GLU A 317 7.20 10.64 -9.02
C GLU A 317 6.83 10.51 -7.53
N GLY A 318 7.56 11.23 -6.67
CA GLY A 318 7.30 11.27 -5.22
C GLY A 318 7.75 10.00 -4.49
N LEU A 319 8.61 9.20 -5.08
CA LEU A 319 9.21 8.01 -4.49
C LEU A 319 10.53 8.38 -3.83
N SER A 320 10.67 8.10 -2.53
CA SER A 320 11.84 8.47 -1.73
C SER A 320 12.73 7.26 -1.41
N ALA A 321 12.16 6.05 -1.35
CA ALA A 321 12.94 4.83 -1.25
C ALA A 321 13.54 4.46 -2.61
N PRO A 322 14.68 3.74 -2.65
CA PRO A 322 15.19 3.16 -3.87
C PRO A 322 14.14 2.27 -4.54
N LEU A 323 14.03 2.34 -5.86
CA LEU A 323 13.14 1.47 -6.61
C LEU A 323 13.57 0.00 -6.46
N HIS A 324 12.59 -0.91 -6.41
CA HIS A 324 12.86 -2.34 -6.43
C HIS A 324 13.38 -2.77 -7.81
N PRO A 325 14.41 -3.66 -7.90
CA PRO A 325 14.96 -4.09 -9.19
C PRO A 325 13.93 -4.68 -10.14
N GLY A 326 12.96 -5.45 -9.64
CA GLY A 326 11.85 -5.99 -10.43
C GLY A 326 10.96 -4.91 -11.06
N ALA A 327 10.73 -3.80 -10.36
CA ALA A 327 10.02 -2.64 -10.91
C ALA A 327 10.86 -1.92 -11.98
N VAL A 328 12.15 -1.70 -11.69
CA VAL A 328 13.11 -1.10 -12.63
C VAL A 328 13.21 -1.90 -13.93
N LYS A 329 13.21 -3.24 -13.84
CA LYS A 329 13.19 -4.13 -15.03
C LYS A 329 12.01 -3.80 -15.92
N TYR A 330 10.79 -3.75 -15.36
CA TYR A 330 9.61 -3.39 -16.15
C TYR A 330 9.71 -1.96 -16.72
N TYR A 331 10.15 -0.98 -15.95
CA TYR A 331 10.25 0.41 -16.42
C TYR A 331 11.19 0.57 -17.59
N LYS A 332 12.31 -0.12 -17.61
CA LYS A 332 13.26 -0.13 -18.74
C LYS A 332 12.63 -0.78 -19.98
N GLU A 333 11.97 -1.93 -19.81
CA GLU A 333 11.28 -2.61 -20.91
C GLU A 333 10.14 -1.75 -21.52
N ALA A 334 9.46 -0.97 -20.66
CA ALA A 334 8.36 -0.09 -21.09
C ALA A 334 8.83 1.30 -21.58
N GLY A 335 10.13 1.59 -21.62
CA GLY A 335 10.68 2.88 -22.04
C GLY A 335 10.32 4.04 -21.10
N LEU A 336 10.16 3.77 -19.81
CA LEU A 336 9.82 4.77 -18.78
C LEU A 336 11.05 5.27 -18.02
N MET A 337 12.18 4.57 -18.18
CA MET A 337 13.49 4.92 -17.62
C MET A 337 14.59 4.65 -18.63
#